data_5e4a73bd487b2a06acfd5a3aac2e2da1
#
_entry.id   5e4a73bd487b2a06acfd5a3aac2e2da1
#
_cell.length_a   1.000
_cell.length_b   1.000
_cell.length_c   1.000
_cell.angle_alpha   90.00
_cell.angle_beta   90.00
_cell.angle_gamma   90.00
#
_symmetry.space_group_name_H-M   'P 1'
#
loop_
_entity.id
_entity.type
_entity.pdbx_description
1 polymer ?
#
loop_
_entity_poly.entity_id
_entity_poly.type
_entity_poly.pdbx_seq_one_letter_code
_entity_poly.pdbx_strand_id
1 'polypeptide(L)'
;SLWHYHAEMLGFHTGLVEKHSYQANPWSWLVQGRPTSFFYGTPKGCGSDSCSQEVLALGTPLLWWFGTIAIFFVFGILIRNFLNRSYEFTPIFIWAGLAAGYLPWFLFQKRTVFSFYAIVFEPFLIFALVYCAKYLMESRVRKDISQALITVAIVLIALNFIYFYPIFTGEIITYDAWYARMWLPSWI
;
A
#
# COMPACT_ATOMS: atom_id res chain seq x y z
N SER A 1 -0.94 -36.41 -0.67
CA SER A 1 0.14 -35.98 -1.56
C SER A 1 0.23 -34.45 -1.63
N LEU A 2 1.36 -33.90 -2.07
CA LEU A 2 1.52 -32.45 -2.21
C LEU A 2 0.44 -31.82 -3.11
N TRP A 3 0.11 -32.48 -4.21
CA TRP A 3 -0.96 -32.07 -5.11
C TRP A 3 -2.34 -32.00 -4.42
N HIS A 4 -2.68 -33.02 -3.64
CA HIS A 4 -3.94 -33.02 -2.90
C HIS A 4 -4.02 -31.85 -1.92
N TYR A 5 -2.95 -31.59 -1.17
CA TYR A 5 -2.87 -30.45 -0.26
C TYR A 5 -3.13 -29.11 -0.98
N HIS A 6 -2.47 -28.87 -2.12
CA HIS A 6 -2.70 -27.66 -2.89
C HIS A 6 -4.11 -27.56 -3.47
N ALA A 7 -4.71 -28.67 -3.90
CA ALA A 7 -6.07 -28.69 -4.40
C ALA A 7 -7.09 -28.35 -3.29
N GLU A 8 -6.94 -28.94 -2.10
CA GLU A 8 -7.78 -28.63 -0.93
C GLU A 8 -7.61 -27.17 -0.50
N MET A 9 -6.37 -26.68 -0.42
CA MET A 9 -6.09 -25.29 -0.09
C MET A 9 -6.73 -24.33 -1.11
N LEU A 10 -6.61 -24.61 -2.40
CA LEU A 10 -7.24 -23.82 -3.45
C LEU A 10 -8.76 -23.84 -3.32
N GLY A 11 -9.35 -25.01 -3.12
CA GLY A 11 -10.81 -25.19 -2.94
C GLY A 11 -11.32 -24.38 -1.75
N PHE A 12 -10.65 -24.47 -0.59
CA PHE A 12 -10.98 -23.68 0.58
C PHE A 12 -10.89 -22.18 0.30
N HIS A 13 -9.77 -21.73 -0.27
CA HIS A 13 -9.57 -20.30 -0.52
C HIS A 13 -10.48 -19.72 -1.60
N THR A 14 -10.87 -20.47 -2.59
CA THR A 14 -11.82 -19.99 -3.62
C THR A 14 -13.27 -20.02 -3.12
N GLY A 15 -13.58 -20.88 -2.16
CA GLY A 15 -14.91 -21.00 -1.56
C GLY A 15 -15.20 -20.04 -0.39
N LEU A 16 -14.20 -19.29 0.09
CA LEU A 16 -14.37 -18.39 1.23
C LEU A 16 -15.13 -17.10 0.82
N VAL A 17 -16.45 -17.11 0.99
CA VAL A 17 -17.36 -16.03 0.58
C VAL A 17 -18.07 -15.34 1.75
N GLU A 18 -17.79 -15.72 2.99
CA GLU A 18 -18.35 -15.08 4.17
C GLU A 18 -17.92 -13.62 4.25
N LYS A 19 -18.88 -12.72 4.45
CA LYS A 19 -18.62 -11.28 4.55
C LYS A 19 -17.89 -10.96 5.85
N HIS A 20 -16.90 -10.08 5.77
CA HIS A 20 -16.18 -9.57 6.93
C HIS A 20 -16.20 -8.04 6.94
N SER A 21 -16.31 -7.42 8.13
CA SER A 21 -16.38 -5.96 8.27
C SER A 21 -15.19 -5.22 7.67
N TYR A 22 -14.00 -5.83 7.73
CA TYR A 22 -12.77 -5.28 7.17
C TYR A 22 -12.41 -5.82 5.78
N GLN A 23 -13.34 -6.53 5.12
CA GLN A 23 -13.07 -6.92 3.73
C GLN A 23 -12.85 -5.70 2.86
N ALA A 24 -11.88 -5.77 1.95
CA ALA A 24 -11.49 -4.68 1.08
C ALA A 24 -11.34 -5.18 -0.35
N ASN A 25 -12.13 -4.62 -1.26
CA ASN A 25 -12.01 -4.96 -2.69
C ASN A 25 -10.63 -4.49 -3.22
N PRO A 26 -9.96 -5.26 -4.10
CA PRO A 26 -8.67 -4.89 -4.68
C PRO A 26 -8.60 -3.48 -5.27
N TRP A 27 -9.69 -2.95 -5.79
CA TRP A 27 -9.77 -1.57 -6.28
C TRP A 27 -9.31 -0.50 -5.27
N SER A 28 -9.51 -0.76 -3.99
CA SER A 28 -9.19 0.18 -2.92
C SER A 28 -7.77 0.03 -2.36
N TRP A 29 -7.03 -1.03 -2.72
CA TRP A 29 -5.76 -1.35 -2.07
C TRP A 29 -4.66 -0.33 -2.37
N LEU A 30 -4.56 0.11 -3.62
CA LEU A 30 -3.54 1.10 -4.01
C LEU A 30 -3.71 2.46 -3.30
N VAL A 31 -4.93 2.79 -2.88
CA VAL A 31 -5.22 4.03 -2.14
C VAL A 31 -5.43 3.80 -0.64
N GLN A 32 -5.21 2.57 -0.16
CA GLN A 32 -5.42 2.20 1.24
C GLN A 32 -6.86 2.49 1.73
N GLY A 33 -7.86 2.20 0.87
CA GLY A 33 -9.24 2.61 1.11
C GLY A 33 -9.92 1.94 2.31
N ARG A 34 -9.57 0.69 2.65
CA ARG A 34 -10.10 -0.05 3.81
C ARG A 34 -9.01 -0.93 4.41
N PRO A 35 -8.21 -0.43 5.36
CA PRO A 35 -7.24 -1.25 6.10
C PRO A 35 -7.96 -2.21 7.04
N THR A 36 -7.22 -3.21 7.53
CA THR A 36 -7.75 -4.20 8.46
C THR A 36 -7.25 -3.90 9.87
N SER A 37 -8.15 -3.66 10.81
CA SER A 37 -7.80 -3.60 12.22
C SER A 37 -7.63 -5.03 12.76
N PHE A 38 -6.41 -5.40 13.14
CA PHE A 38 -6.12 -6.68 13.77
C PHE A 38 -6.44 -6.68 15.26
N PHE A 39 -6.40 -5.52 15.86
CA PHE A 39 -6.71 -5.32 17.26
C PHE A 39 -7.21 -3.90 17.50
N TYR A 40 -8.27 -3.76 18.29
CA TYR A 40 -8.72 -2.48 18.84
C TYR A 40 -9.16 -2.67 20.28
N GLY A 41 -8.73 -1.78 21.17
CA GLY A 41 -9.11 -1.77 22.57
C GLY A 41 -9.17 -0.35 23.13
N THR A 42 -9.86 -0.22 24.27
CA THR A 42 -10.02 1.05 24.98
C THR A 42 -9.41 0.95 26.39
N PRO A 43 -8.07 0.79 26.51
CA PRO A 43 -7.39 0.70 27.79
C PRO A 43 -7.43 2.02 28.55
N LYS A 44 -6.94 1.99 29.80
CA LYS A 44 -6.67 3.21 30.58
C LYS A 44 -5.16 3.49 30.56
N GLY A 45 -4.78 4.73 30.87
CA GLY A 45 -3.36 5.06 31.11
C GLY A 45 -2.69 5.93 30.06
N CYS A 46 -3.45 6.53 29.13
CA CYS A 46 -2.92 7.52 28.18
C CYS A 46 -2.87 8.95 28.72
N GLY A 47 -3.22 9.18 29.99
CA GLY A 47 -3.32 10.52 30.57
C GLY A 47 -4.62 11.28 30.23
N SER A 48 -5.62 10.59 29.69
CA SER A 48 -6.96 11.11 29.35
C SER A 48 -8.03 10.13 29.82
N ASP A 49 -9.28 10.60 29.91
CA ASP A 49 -10.45 9.78 30.26
C ASP A 49 -10.79 8.76 29.16
N SER A 50 -10.41 9.03 27.92
CA SER A 50 -10.68 8.18 26.77
C SER A 50 -9.38 7.86 26.03
N CYS A 51 -9.02 6.56 26.03
CA CYS A 51 -7.83 6.05 25.37
C CYS A 51 -8.22 5.03 24.29
N SER A 52 -7.38 4.92 23.27
CA SER A 52 -7.48 3.91 22.22
C SER A 52 -6.15 3.22 22.03
N GLN A 53 -6.23 1.94 21.70
CA GLN A 53 -5.08 1.12 21.32
C GLN A 53 -5.48 0.31 20.08
N GLU A 54 -4.72 0.42 19.01
CA GLU A 54 -5.03 -0.27 17.77
C GLU A 54 -3.77 -0.84 17.12
N VAL A 55 -3.91 -2.02 16.49
CA VAL A 55 -2.96 -2.55 15.53
C VAL A 55 -3.66 -2.59 14.17
N LEU A 56 -3.37 -1.58 13.35
CA LEU A 56 -4.00 -1.39 12.04
C LEU A 56 -3.06 -1.81 10.92
N ALA A 57 -3.49 -2.77 10.10
CA ALA A 57 -2.78 -3.17 8.88
C ALA A 57 -2.96 -2.12 7.78
N LEU A 58 -2.39 -0.96 8.02
CA LEU A 58 -2.31 0.18 7.12
C LEU A 58 -0.86 0.34 6.68
N GLY A 59 -0.61 0.45 5.39
CA GLY A 59 0.72 0.88 4.91
C GLY A 59 0.93 2.37 5.19
N THR A 60 2.19 2.83 5.20
CA THR A 60 2.48 4.27 5.33
C THR A 60 1.77 5.04 4.22
N PRO A 61 0.74 5.86 4.52
CA PRO A 61 -0.15 6.39 3.48
C PRO A 61 0.57 7.16 2.37
N LEU A 62 1.50 8.04 2.71
CA LEU A 62 2.24 8.81 1.71
C LEU A 62 3.15 7.93 0.84
N LEU A 63 3.75 6.87 1.40
CA LEU A 63 4.53 5.91 0.60
C LEU A 63 3.63 5.25 -0.46
N TRP A 64 2.47 4.78 -0.04
CA TRP A 64 1.51 4.11 -0.92
C TRP A 64 0.96 5.04 -1.98
N TRP A 65 0.55 6.25 -1.62
CA TRP A 65 -0.03 7.20 -2.57
C TRP A 65 1.00 7.69 -3.58
N PHE A 66 2.22 8.03 -3.13
CA PHE A 66 3.31 8.38 -4.04
C PHE A 66 3.71 7.19 -4.92
N GLY A 67 3.78 5.98 -4.34
CA GLY A 67 4.03 4.75 -5.09
C GLY A 67 2.97 4.48 -6.15
N THR A 68 1.70 4.71 -5.83
CA THR A 68 0.59 4.59 -6.78
C THR A 68 0.73 5.60 -7.93
N ILE A 69 1.05 6.85 -7.63
CA ILE A 69 1.32 7.86 -8.68
C ILE A 69 2.52 7.43 -9.53
N ALA A 70 3.59 6.95 -8.89
CA ALA A 70 4.79 6.50 -9.58
C ALA A 70 4.50 5.30 -10.52
N ILE A 71 3.67 4.34 -10.11
CA ILE A 71 3.26 3.22 -10.97
C ILE A 71 2.55 3.69 -12.23
N PHE A 72 1.64 4.66 -12.14
CA PHE A 72 0.97 5.22 -13.32
C PHE A 72 1.94 5.98 -14.22
N PHE A 73 2.93 6.70 -13.64
CA PHE A 73 3.99 7.32 -14.41
C PHE A 73 4.82 6.28 -15.17
N VAL A 74 5.26 5.21 -14.50
CA VAL A 74 6.02 4.11 -15.13
C VAL A 74 5.19 3.44 -16.23
N PHE A 75 3.87 3.31 -16.06
CA PHE A 75 2.98 2.83 -17.12
C PHE A 75 3.00 3.75 -18.35
N GLY A 76 2.96 5.06 -18.14
CA GLY A 76 3.12 6.01 -19.25
C GLY A 76 4.45 5.84 -19.99
N ILE A 77 5.54 5.55 -19.27
CA ILE A 77 6.85 5.22 -19.88
C ILE A 77 6.77 3.93 -20.71
N LEU A 78 6.10 2.89 -20.18
CA LEU A 78 5.89 1.64 -20.94
C LEU A 78 5.14 1.87 -22.24
N ILE A 79 4.06 2.64 -22.20
CA ILE A 79 3.29 2.98 -23.42
C ILE A 79 4.18 3.75 -24.40
N ARG A 80 4.91 4.75 -23.93
CA ARG A 80 5.83 5.53 -24.77
C ARG A 80 6.90 4.63 -25.43
N ASN A 81 7.50 3.73 -24.64
CA ASN A 81 8.51 2.82 -25.12
C ASN A 81 7.94 1.86 -26.17
N PHE A 82 6.73 1.33 -25.94
CA PHE A 82 6.03 0.49 -26.90
C PHE A 82 5.77 1.21 -28.24
N LEU A 83 5.24 2.43 -28.18
CA LEU A 83 4.97 3.24 -29.37
C LEU A 83 6.24 3.58 -30.16
N ASN A 84 7.34 3.85 -29.45
CA ASN A 84 8.64 4.19 -30.04
C ASN A 84 9.47 2.96 -30.44
N ARG A 85 8.95 1.74 -30.23
CA ARG A 85 9.66 0.47 -30.45
C ARG A 85 11.00 0.42 -29.70
N SER A 86 11.08 1.06 -28.54
CA SER A 86 12.23 1.02 -27.66
C SER A 86 12.03 -0.01 -26.57
N TYR A 87 13.14 -0.57 -26.06
CA TYR A 87 13.09 -1.57 -25.02
C TYR A 87 13.83 -1.06 -23.78
N GLU A 88 13.16 -1.09 -22.64
CA GLU A 88 13.73 -0.80 -21.33
C GLU A 88 13.24 -1.83 -20.32
N PHE A 89 14.17 -2.56 -19.71
CA PHE A 89 13.83 -3.68 -18.82
C PHE A 89 13.14 -3.22 -17.53
N THR A 90 13.62 -2.13 -16.92
CA THR A 90 13.17 -1.73 -15.58
C THR A 90 11.65 -1.44 -15.48
N PRO A 91 11.04 -0.64 -16.37
CA PRO A 91 9.59 -0.43 -16.35
C PRO A 91 8.80 -1.72 -16.57
N ILE A 92 9.30 -2.62 -17.43
CA ILE A 92 8.66 -3.93 -17.70
C ILE A 92 8.69 -4.78 -16.44
N PHE A 93 9.84 -4.87 -15.76
CA PHE A 93 10.01 -5.62 -14.52
C PHE A 93 9.07 -5.12 -13.41
N ILE A 94 9.00 -3.80 -13.21
CA ILE A 94 8.13 -3.18 -12.22
C ILE A 94 6.67 -3.55 -12.47
N TRP A 95 6.20 -3.39 -13.70
CA TRP A 95 4.81 -3.68 -14.03
C TRP A 95 4.49 -5.18 -14.06
N ALA A 96 5.42 -6.03 -14.50
CA ALA A 96 5.24 -7.47 -14.43
C ALA A 96 5.07 -7.96 -13.00
N GLY A 97 5.88 -7.46 -12.07
CA GLY A 97 5.78 -7.80 -10.67
C GLY A 97 4.50 -7.27 -10.00
N LEU A 98 4.13 -6.01 -10.29
CA LEU A 98 2.84 -5.47 -9.84
C LEU A 98 1.68 -6.31 -10.40
N ALA A 99 1.68 -6.58 -11.70
CA ALA A 99 0.63 -7.35 -12.36
C ALA A 99 0.50 -8.75 -11.76
N ALA A 100 1.61 -9.43 -11.54
CA ALA A 100 1.63 -10.78 -10.96
C ALA A 100 1.09 -10.80 -9.51
N GLY A 101 1.40 -9.79 -8.70
CA GLY A 101 0.95 -9.70 -7.31
C GLY A 101 -0.45 -9.12 -7.11
N TYR A 102 -0.95 -8.34 -8.07
CA TYR A 102 -2.18 -7.57 -7.92
C TYR A 102 -3.33 -8.05 -8.79
N LEU A 103 -3.10 -8.31 -10.11
CA LEU A 103 -4.18 -8.64 -11.04
C LEU A 103 -4.93 -9.94 -10.71
N PRO A 104 -4.29 -11.01 -10.19
CA PRO A 104 -5.02 -12.24 -9.87
C PRO A 104 -6.18 -12.03 -8.90
N TRP A 105 -6.12 -11.03 -8.01
CA TRP A 105 -7.17 -10.74 -7.04
C TRP A 105 -8.48 -10.29 -7.68
N PHE A 106 -8.43 -9.72 -8.87
CA PHE A 106 -9.63 -9.32 -9.62
C PHE A 106 -10.41 -10.50 -10.19
N LEU A 107 -9.80 -11.68 -10.28
CA LEU A 107 -10.48 -12.91 -10.70
C LEU A 107 -11.34 -13.51 -9.56
N PHE A 108 -11.09 -13.12 -8.32
CA PHE A 108 -11.73 -13.66 -7.13
C PHE A 108 -12.62 -12.62 -6.41
N GLN A 109 -13.38 -11.83 -7.15
CA GLN A 109 -14.23 -10.75 -6.64
C GLN A 109 -15.28 -11.19 -5.61
N LYS A 110 -15.70 -12.45 -5.66
CA LYS A 110 -16.68 -13.01 -4.71
C LYS A 110 -16.05 -13.43 -3.38
N ARG A 111 -14.73 -13.59 -3.37
CA ARG A 111 -13.99 -14.01 -2.18
C ARG A 111 -13.85 -12.84 -1.21
N THR A 112 -13.92 -13.14 0.08
CA THR A 112 -13.52 -12.19 1.14
C THR A 112 -12.01 -12.00 1.08
N VAL A 113 -11.58 -10.81 0.72
CA VAL A 113 -10.18 -10.39 0.59
C VAL A 113 -9.91 -9.14 1.41
N PHE A 114 -8.66 -8.94 1.79
CA PHE A 114 -8.23 -7.88 2.69
C PHE A 114 -7.08 -7.07 2.09
N SER A 115 -6.99 -5.80 2.47
CA SER A 115 -5.97 -4.87 1.97
C SER A 115 -4.53 -5.30 2.28
N PHE A 116 -4.30 -6.04 3.39
CA PHE A 116 -2.95 -6.47 3.75
C PHE A 116 -2.35 -7.50 2.78
N TYR A 117 -3.14 -8.13 1.91
CA TYR A 117 -2.60 -8.95 0.82
C TYR A 117 -1.77 -8.12 -0.18
N ALA A 118 -1.97 -6.82 -0.19
CA ALA A 118 -1.24 -5.88 -1.05
C ALA A 118 0.27 -5.83 -0.75
N ILE A 119 0.73 -6.32 0.40
CA ILE A 119 2.16 -6.39 0.76
C ILE A 119 2.99 -7.16 -0.27
N VAL A 120 2.38 -8.09 -1.01
CA VAL A 120 3.06 -8.89 -2.03
C VAL A 120 3.59 -8.01 -3.18
N PHE A 121 2.89 -6.96 -3.54
CA PHE A 121 3.29 -6.06 -4.62
C PHE A 121 3.83 -4.70 -4.14
N GLU A 122 3.84 -4.43 -2.84
CA GLU A 122 4.41 -3.20 -2.28
C GLU A 122 5.86 -2.92 -2.74
N PRO A 123 6.78 -3.92 -2.82
CA PRO A 123 8.12 -3.68 -3.33
C PRO A 123 8.15 -3.05 -4.72
N PHE A 124 7.17 -3.33 -5.58
CA PHE A 124 7.10 -2.77 -6.92
C PHE A 124 6.62 -1.31 -6.92
N LEU A 125 5.85 -0.89 -5.91
CA LEU A 125 5.57 0.55 -5.67
C LEU A 125 6.85 1.29 -5.29
N ILE A 126 7.69 0.70 -4.44
CA ILE A 126 8.97 1.27 -4.04
C ILE A 126 9.93 1.34 -5.24
N PHE A 127 10.02 0.28 -6.04
CA PHE A 127 10.81 0.31 -7.27
C PHE A 127 10.35 1.36 -8.25
N ALA A 128 9.03 1.59 -8.36
CA ALA A 128 8.49 2.68 -9.19
C ALA A 128 8.91 4.06 -8.65
N LEU A 129 8.88 4.28 -7.33
CA LEU A 129 9.36 5.52 -6.72
C LEU A 129 10.85 5.77 -7.01
N VAL A 130 11.69 4.72 -6.83
CA VAL A 130 13.12 4.81 -7.12
C VAL A 130 13.37 5.09 -8.61
N TYR A 131 12.62 4.43 -9.49
CA TYR A 131 12.70 4.69 -10.93
C TYR A 131 12.31 6.13 -11.28
N CYS A 132 11.23 6.66 -10.68
CA CYS A 132 10.82 8.06 -10.86
C CYS A 132 11.89 9.04 -10.36
N ALA A 133 12.51 8.76 -9.21
CA ALA A 133 13.60 9.57 -8.68
C ALA A 133 14.80 9.57 -9.62
N LYS A 134 15.22 8.41 -10.13
CA LYS A 134 16.26 8.30 -11.15
C LYS A 134 15.90 9.09 -12.41
N TYR A 135 14.69 8.88 -12.94
CA TYR A 135 14.21 9.57 -14.13
C TYR A 135 14.23 11.11 -13.96
N LEU A 136 13.84 11.61 -12.77
CA LEU A 136 13.88 13.02 -12.44
C LEU A 136 15.31 13.56 -12.41
N MET A 137 16.25 12.79 -11.83
CA MET A 137 17.67 13.16 -11.77
C MET A 137 18.37 13.20 -13.15
N GLU A 138 17.91 12.38 -14.09
CA GLU A 138 18.41 12.30 -15.46
C GLU A 138 17.66 13.25 -16.42
N SER A 139 16.60 13.90 -15.96
CA SER A 139 15.78 14.82 -16.75
C SER A 139 16.49 16.16 -17.00
N ARG A 140 15.84 17.05 -17.79
CA ARG A 140 16.31 18.42 -18.02
C ARG A 140 16.07 19.37 -16.84
N VAL A 141 15.42 18.91 -15.77
CA VAL A 141 15.23 19.69 -14.54
C VAL A 141 16.59 19.92 -13.87
N ARG A 142 16.79 21.09 -13.30
CA ARG A 142 18.02 21.41 -12.55
C ARG A 142 18.23 20.39 -11.44
N LYS A 143 19.46 19.90 -11.30
CA LYS A 143 19.80 18.82 -10.35
C LYS A 143 19.49 19.17 -8.89
N ASP A 144 19.71 20.42 -8.49
CA ASP A 144 19.38 20.89 -7.14
C ASP A 144 17.87 20.83 -6.86
N ILE A 145 17.03 21.20 -7.84
CA ILE A 145 15.57 21.06 -7.71
C ILE A 145 15.16 19.60 -7.64
N SER A 146 15.71 18.74 -8.50
CA SER A 146 15.41 17.30 -8.48
C SER A 146 15.80 16.68 -7.14
N GLN A 147 16.98 17.00 -6.61
CA GLN A 147 17.43 16.53 -5.30
C GLN A 147 16.52 17.04 -4.17
N ALA A 148 16.15 18.32 -4.20
CA ALA A 148 15.26 18.90 -3.20
C ALA A 148 13.89 18.19 -3.19
N LEU A 149 13.29 17.95 -4.37
CA LEU A 149 12.00 17.27 -4.48
C LEU A 149 12.06 15.83 -3.96
N ILE A 150 13.11 15.08 -4.30
CA ILE A 150 13.31 13.71 -3.82
C ILE A 150 13.51 13.71 -2.30
N THR A 151 14.34 14.62 -1.78
CA THR A 151 14.58 14.74 -0.34
C THR A 151 13.30 15.08 0.42
N VAL A 152 12.51 16.05 -0.08
CA VAL A 152 11.22 16.41 0.52
C VAL A 152 10.27 15.22 0.53
N ALA A 153 10.17 14.46 -0.56
CA ALA A 153 9.33 13.27 -0.62
C ALA A 153 9.74 12.21 0.41
N ILE A 154 11.05 11.94 0.55
CA ILE A 154 11.57 10.99 1.54
C ILE A 154 11.26 11.47 2.97
N VAL A 155 11.50 12.76 3.27
CA VAL A 155 11.23 13.34 4.59
C VAL A 155 9.74 13.27 4.91
N LEU A 156 8.85 13.60 3.96
CA LEU A 156 7.40 13.50 4.15
C LEU A 156 6.95 12.06 4.44
N ILE A 157 7.49 11.07 3.72
CA ILE A 157 7.20 9.65 3.97
C ILE A 157 7.67 9.25 5.37
N ALA A 158 8.88 9.65 5.77
CA ALA A 158 9.42 9.34 7.09
C ALA A 158 8.59 9.98 8.23
N LEU A 159 8.22 11.25 8.09
CA LEU A 159 7.36 11.94 9.07
C LEU A 159 5.96 11.32 9.11
N ASN A 160 5.43 10.91 7.97
CA ASN A 160 4.16 10.22 7.89
C ASN A 160 4.21 8.85 8.59
N PHE A 161 5.28 8.07 8.40
CA PHE A 161 5.50 6.83 9.14
C PHE A 161 5.52 7.06 10.66
N ILE A 162 6.29 8.05 11.13
CA ILE A 162 6.39 8.42 12.56
C ILE A 162 5.01 8.83 13.10
N TYR A 163 4.25 9.62 12.35
CA TYR A 163 2.90 10.04 12.74
C TYR A 163 1.94 8.86 12.93
N PHE A 164 2.00 7.85 12.04
CA PHE A 164 1.14 6.67 12.10
C PHE A 164 1.70 5.55 13.00
N TYR A 165 2.96 5.65 13.44
CA TYR A 165 3.65 4.62 14.21
C TYR A 165 2.84 4.05 15.38
N PRO A 166 2.15 4.87 16.21
CA PRO A 166 1.36 4.35 17.34
C PRO A 166 0.28 3.34 16.94
N ILE A 167 -0.39 3.52 15.80
CA ILE A 167 -1.43 2.58 15.34
C ILE A 167 -0.86 1.40 14.54
N PHE A 168 0.41 1.44 14.18
CA PHE A 168 1.10 0.27 13.60
C PHE A 168 1.58 -0.69 14.69
N THR A 169 1.96 -0.15 15.86
CA THR A 169 2.59 -0.89 16.95
C THR A 169 1.68 -1.17 18.14
N GLY A 170 0.46 -0.63 18.13
CA GLY A 170 -0.48 -0.82 19.23
C GLY A 170 -0.13 -0.01 20.47
N GLU A 171 0.41 1.20 20.32
CA GLU A 171 0.63 2.10 21.44
C GLU A 171 -0.70 2.63 22.00
N ILE A 172 -0.73 2.83 23.32
CA ILE A 172 -1.89 3.44 23.99
C ILE A 172 -1.81 4.94 23.83
N ILE A 173 -2.77 5.52 23.09
CA ILE A 173 -2.87 6.95 22.82
C ILE A 173 -4.25 7.48 23.21
N THR A 174 -4.42 8.80 23.27
CA THR A 174 -5.74 9.38 23.48
C THR A 174 -6.68 9.10 22.31
N TYR A 175 -7.98 9.01 22.56
CA TYR A 175 -8.97 8.81 21.50
C TYR A 175 -8.86 9.87 20.40
N ASP A 176 -8.67 11.14 20.76
CA ASP A 176 -8.52 12.23 19.78
C ASP A 176 -7.27 12.05 18.91
N ALA A 177 -6.15 11.60 19.51
CA ALA A 177 -4.94 11.32 18.77
C ALA A 177 -5.10 10.12 17.83
N TRP A 178 -5.85 9.10 18.25
CA TRP A 178 -6.23 7.97 17.40
C TRP A 178 -7.13 8.42 16.26
N TYR A 179 -8.19 9.16 16.56
CA TYR A 179 -9.17 9.65 15.56
C TYR A 179 -8.53 10.57 14.51
N ALA A 180 -7.57 11.42 14.92
CA ALA A 180 -6.82 12.27 14.00
C ALA A 180 -5.97 11.48 12.97
N ARG A 181 -5.70 10.18 13.22
CA ARG A 181 -5.04 9.26 12.30
C ARG A 181 -5.99 8.54 11.36
N MET A 182 -7.29 8.64 11.60
CA MET A 182 -8.33 8.09 10.72
C MET A 182 -8.62 9.08 9.59
N TRP A 183 -7.68 9.18 8.63
CA TRP A 183 -7.77 10.17 7.54
C TRP A 183 -8.91 9.89 6.56
N LEU A 184 -9.33 8.64 6.42
CA LEU A 184 -10.49 8.29 5.62
C LEU A 184 -11.59 7.73 6.53
N PRO A 185 -12.87 8.10 6.32
CA PRO A 185 -13.99 7.55 7.11
C PRO A 185 -14.06 6.00 7.06
N SER A 186 -13.55 5.41 6.00
CA SER A 186 -13.51 3.96 5.82
C SER A 186 -12.41 3.25 6.62
N TRP A 187 -11.57 3.98 7.35
CA TRP A 187 -10.55 3.39 8.22
C TRP A 187 -11.08 3.03 9.61
N ILE A 188 -12.29 3.50 9.93
CA ILE A 188 -13.00 3.22 11.18
C ILE A 188 -13.92 2.00 11.03
#